data_95123286d05c90b229a4d14f3cb47c63
#
_entry.id   95123286d05c90b229a4d14f3cb47c63
#
_cell.length_a   1.000
_cell.length_b   1.000
_cell.length_c   1.000
_cell.angle_alpha   90.00
_cell.angle_beta   90.00
_cell.angle_gamma   90.00
#
_symmetry.space_group_name_H-M   'P 1'
#
loop_
_entity.id
_entity.type
_entity.pdbx_description
1 polymer ?
#
loop_
_entity_poly.entity_id
_entity_poly.type
_entity_poly.pdbx_seq_one_letter_code
_entity_poly.pdbx_strand_id
1 'polypeptide(L)'
;MSKKEKTAPVNEIDQTIAAGTSFVERNLKTLVAAIGGVVAIVIICLLTNQYYIQPQKEKAADNIAVAQQLFMAGNYEQALNGDGTNAGFLQIIDEFGSTPSGNIARLYAGLCYVQTEKFEDAVKYLEDFDACDDQMVSNAAIAALGNCYAQLGQNEKAASTLLKAAKRADGNTLSPLFYLQAGQIYEALGNKAEALKCYEIIKNEYPQSIQRQDIDKYIERVK
;
A
#
# COMPACT_ATOMS: atom_id res chain seq x y z
N MET A 1 36.33 -17.65 -64.97
CA MET A 1 35.60 -17.78 -63.69
C MET A 1 35.27 -16.39 -63.22
N SER A 2 34.04 -15.94 -63.49
CA SER A 2 33.56 -14.61 -63.13
C SER A 2 32.94 -14.63 -61.76
N LYS A 3 33.44 -13.80 -60.83
CA LYS A 3 32.92 -13.62 -59.47
C LYS A 3 31.65 -12.77 -59.57
N LYS A 4 30.48 -13.35 -59.29
CA LYS A 4 29.25 -12.61 -59.03
C LYS A 4 29.37 -11.93 -57.66
N GLU A 5 29.51 -10.61 -57.67
CA GLU A 5 29.30 -9.76 -56.50
C GLU A 5 27.82 -9.83 -56.09
N LYS A 6 27.59 -10.19 -54.82
CA LYS A 6 26.26 -10.12 -54.21
C LYS A 6 25.98 -8.67 -53.80
N THR A 7 25.26 -7.97 -54.69
CA THR A 7 24.62 -6.68 -54.34
C THR A 7 23.19 -6.96 -53.90
N ALA A 8 23.01 -7.14 -52.59
CA ALA A 8 21.69 -7.09 -51.97
C ALA A 8 21.93 -6.83 -50.47
N PRO A 9 21.71 -5.66 -50.04
CA PRO A 9 20.57 -5.26 -49.17
C PRO A 9 20.12 -3.79 -49.38
N VAL A 10 20.78 -3.02 -50.21
CA VAL A 10 20.49 -1.58 -50.41
C VAL A 10 19.09 -1.36 -50.99
N ASN A 11 18.63 -2.22 -51.88
CA ASN A 11 17.32 -2.09 -52.53
C ASN A 11 16.11 -2.33 -51.61
N GLU A 12 16.25 -3.17 -50.55
CA GLU A 12 15.14 -3.40 -49.60
C GLU A 12 15.00 -2.22 -48.64
N ILE A 13 16.11 -1.63 -48.20
CA ILE A 13 16.12 -0.44 -47.33
C ILE A 13 15.52 0.76 -48.07
N ASP A 14 15.92 0.99 -49.33
CA ASP A 14 15.40 2.09 -50.14
C ASP A 14 13.88 1.92 -50.46
N GLN A 15 13.41 0.71 -50.71
CA GLN A 15 11.98 0.43 -50.87
C GLN A 15 11.19 0.65 -49.59
N THR A 16 11.74 0.29 -48.44
CA THR A 16 11.09 0.49 -47.12
C THR A 16 11.01 1.98 -46.79
N ILE A 17 12.06 2.74 -47.05
CA ILE A 17 12.10 4.20 -46.86
C ILE A 17 11.09 4.87 -47.82
N ALA A 18 11.04 4.48 -49.06
CA ALA A 18 10.09 5.03 -50.06
C ALA A 18 8.63 4.72 -49.71
N ALA A 19 8.34 3.52 -49.20
CA ALA A 19 7.02 3.15 -48.71
C ALA A 19 6.62 3.95 -47.47
N GLY A 20 7.57 4.15 -46.54
CA GLY A 20 7.36 4.97 -45.33
C GLY A 20 7.08 6.44 -45.66
N THR A 21 7.87 7.05 -46.56
CA THR A 21 7.65 8.44 -47.00
C THR A 21 6.33 8.64 -47.68
N SER A 22 5.94 7.73 -48.59
CA SER A 22 4.64 7.79 -49.31
C SER A 22 3.45 7.61 -48.35
N PHE A 23 3.58 6.79 -47.29
CA PHE A 23 2.56 6.63 -46.24
C PHE A 23 2.41 7.93 -45.44
N VAL A 24 3.52 8.51 -45.03
CA VAL A 24 3.54 9.78 -44.27
C VAL A 24 2.92 10.91 -45.06
N GLU A 25 3.32 11.10 -46.32
CA GLU A 25 2.78 12.15 -47.18
C GLU A 25 1.27 12.00 -47.38
N ARG A 26 0.78 10.78 -47.65
CA ARG A 26 -0.65 10.52 -47.85
C ARG A 26 -1.48 10.73 -46.56
N ASN A 27 -0.90 10.49 -45.39
CA ASN A 27 -1.61 10.57 -44.12
C ASN A 27 -1.15 11.77 -43.27
N LEU A 28 -0.38 12.71 -43.80
CA LEU A 28 0.24 13.80 -43.07
C LEU A 28 -0.76 14.58 -42.22
N LYS A 29 -1.93 14.94 -42.76
CA LYS A 29 -2.98 15.67 -42.03
C LYS A 29 -3.48 14.88 -40.81
N THR A 30 -3.71 13.59 -41.01
CA THR A 30 -4.18 12.69 -39.93
C THR A 30 -3.09 12.48 -38.84
N LEU A 31 -1.84 12.31 -39.29
CA LEU A 31 -0.70 12.17 -38.37
C LEU A 31 -0.46 13.45 -37.56
N VAL A 32 -0.51 14.61 -38.20
CA VAL A 32 -0.37 15.91 -37.49
C VAL A 32 -1.53 16.11 -36.52
N ALA A 33 -2.75 15.79 -36.88
CA ALA A 33 -3.91 15.86 -35.98
C ALA A 33 -3.79 14.88 -34.81
N ALA A 34 -3.31 13.67 -35.04
CA ALA A 34 -3.08 12.68 -33.96
C ALA A 34 -1.98 13.12 -33.00
N ILE A 35 -0.84 13.60 -33.52
CA ILE A 35 0.25 14.14 -32.69
C ILE A 35 -0.22 15.37 -31.91
N GLY A 36 -0.94 16.29 -32.57
CA GLY A 36 -1.52 17.47 -31.91
C GLY A 36 -2.48 17.10 -30.77
N GLY A 37 -3.32 16.06 -30.99
CA GLY A 37 -4.20 15.52 -29.96
C GLY A 37 -3.44 14.96 -28.75
N VAL A 38 -2.39 14.18 -28.98
CA VAL A 38 -1.54 13.64 -27.91
C VAL A 38 -0.85 14.77 -27.14
N VAL A 39 -0.29 15.75 -27.84
CA VAL A 39 0.35 16.91 -27.20
C VAL A 39 -0.65 17.70 -26.37
N ALA A 40 -1.87 17.92 -26.87
CA ALA A 40 -2.91 18.61 -26.11
C ALA A 40 -3.28 17.85 -24.83
N ILE A 41 -3.43 16.53 -24.89
CA ILE A 41 -3.69 15.69 -23.70
C ILE A 41 -2.56 15.82 -22.69
N VAL A 42 -1.30 15.72 -23.12
CA VAL A 42 -0.14 15.87 -22.25
C VAL A 42 -0.12 17.25 -21.57
N ILE A 43 -0.39 18.31 -22.33
CA ILE A 43 -0.46 19.67 -21.75
C ILE A 43 -1.59 19.76 -20.72
N ILE A 44 -2.78 19.25 -21.00
CA ILE A 44 -3.90 19.23 -20.05
C ILE A 44 -3.51 18.47 -18.77
N CYS A 45 -2.89 17.29 -18.89
CA CYS A 45 -2.41 16.52 -17.75
C CYS A 45 -1.37 17.28 -16.92
N LEU A 46 -0.42 17.97 -17.56
CA LEU A 46 0.58 18.77 -16.88
C LEU A 46 -0.05 19.97 -16.15
N LEU A 47 -0.96 20.69 -16.80
CA LEU A 47 -1.67 21.81 -16.19
C LEU A 47 -2.54 21.34 -15.02
N THR A 48 -3.28 20.25 -15.16
CA THR A 48 -4.08 19.67 -14.09
C THR A 48 -3.20 19.26 -12.91
N ASN A 49 -2.07 18.61 -13.18
CA ASN A 49 -1.13 18.24 -12.12
C ASN A 49 -0.58 19.48 -11.39
N GLN A 50 -0.11 20.50 -12.14
CA GLN A 50 0.53 21.69 -11.57
C GLN A 50 -0.44 22.60 -10.81
N TYR A 51 -1.65 22.83 -11.35
CA TYR A 51 -2.57 23.84 -10.80
C TYR A 51 -3.66 23.26 -9.90
N TYR A 52 -3.93 21.95 -9.98
CA TYR A 52 -4.97 21.32 -9.18
C TYR A 52 -4.42 20.29 -8.20
N ILE A 53 -3.63 19.32 -8.68
CA ILE A 53 -3.17 18.20 -7.85
C ILE A 53 -2.10 18.63 -6.83
N GLN A 54 -1.08 19.40 -7.26
CA GLN A 54 0.01 19.80 -6.36
C GLN A 54 -0.45 20.67 -5.19
N PRO A 55 -1.27 21.73 -5.37
CA PRO A 55 -1.75 22.53 -4.26
C PRO A 55 -2.62 21.73 -3.26
N GLN A 56 -3.37 20.74 -3.74
CA GLN A 56 -4.12 19.85 -2.85
C GLN A 56 -3.21 18.96 -2.00
N LYS A 57 -2.12 18.43 -2.61
CA LYS A 57 -1.14 17.62 -1.88
C LYS A 57 -0.44 18.44 -0.79
N GLU A 58 -0.05 19.68 -1.08
CA GLU A 58 0.60 20.57 -0.11
C GLU A 58 -0.33 20.88 1.06
N LYS A 59 -1.57 21.32 0.80
CA LYS A 59 -2.57 21.56 1.86
C LYS A 59 -2.85 20.31 2.70
N ALA A 60 -2.98 19.17 2.06
CA ALA A 60 -3.19 17.91 2.76
C ALA A 60 -2.00 17.54 3.65
N ALA A 61 -0.75 17.80 3.19
CA ALA A 61 0.46 17.55 3.98
C ALA A 61 0.57 18.48 5.20
N ASP A 62 0.20 19.75 5.06
CA ASP A 62 0.20 20.69 6.18
C ASP A 62 -0.84 20.31 7.24
N ASN A 63 -2.07 20.00 6.81
CA ASN A 63 -3.15 19.61 7.70
C ASN A 63 -2.86 18.32 8.46
N ILE A 64 -2.32 17.31 7.79
CA ILE A 64 -2.06 16.02 8.45
C ILE A 64 -0.98 16.12 9.53
N ALA A 65 -0.01 17.03 9.38
CA ALA A 65 1.06 17.19 10.36
C ALA A 65 0.53 17.63 11.73
N VAL A 66 -0.46 18.54 11.76
CA VAL A 66 -1.10 18.98 13.00
C VAL A 66 -1.92 17.86 13.63
N ALA A 67 -2.73 17.16 12.83
CA ALA A 67 -3.51 16.03 13.33
C ALA A 67 -2.63 14.89 13.88
N GLN A 68 -1.47 14.64 13.25
CA GLN A 68 -0.47 13.68 13.77
C GLN A 68 0.13 14.12 15.11
N GLN A 69 0.40 15.42 15.30
CA GLN A 69 0.88 15.93 16.58
C GLN A 69 -0.15 15.71 17.71
N LEU A 70 -1.43 15.96 17.42
CA LEU A 70 -2.52 15.68 18.37
C LEU A 70 -2.61 14.18 18.70
N PHE A 71 -2.47 13.32 17.71
CA PHE A 71 -2.43 11.86 17.90
C PHE A 71 -1.25 11.44 18.79
N MET A 72 -0.06 11.95 18.54
CA MET A 72 1.13 11.65 19.33
C MET A 72 1.06 12.19 20.76
N ALA A 73 0.29 13.26 20.97
CA ALA A 73 0.00 13.81 22.31
C ALA A 73 -1.10 13.01 23.06
N GLY A 74 -1.68 11.97 22.45
CA GLY A 74 -2.76 11.17 23.03
C GLY A 74 -4.15 11.82 22.91
N ASN A 75 -4.27 12.93 22.21
CA ASN A 75 -5.54 13.66 22.01
C ASN A 75 -6.32 13.07 20.82
N TYR A 76 -6.69 11.80 20.92
CA TYR A 76 -7.25 11.02 19.79
C TYR A 76 -8.55 11.58 19.24
N GLU A 77 -9.43 12.12 20.08
CA GLU A 77 -10.69 12.74 19.61
C GLU A 77 -10.45 14.03 18.82
N GLN A 78 -9.50 14.87 19.29
CA GLN A 78 -9.15 16.09 18.55
C GLN A 78 -8.35 15.76 17.27
N ALA A 79 -7.46 14.77 17.31
CA ALA A 79 -6.78 14.30 16.12
C ALA A 79 -7.77 13.79 15.05
N LEU A 80 -8.83 13.11 15.49
CA LEU A 80 -9.86 12.56 14.61
C LEU A 80 -10.78 13.64 14.02
N ASN A 81 -11.32 14.53 14.87
CA ASN A 81 -12.40 15.47 14.52
C ASN A 81 -11.90 16.90 14.25
N GLY A 82 -10.65 17.22 14.60
CA GLY A 82 -10.11 18.56 14.61
C GLY A 82 -10.29 19.26 15.96
N ASP A 83 -9.60 20.40 16.13
CA ASP A 83 -9.62 21.22 17.35
C ASP A 83 -10.44 22.52 17.19
N GLY A 84 -11.16 22.66 16.08
CA GLY A 84 -11.94 23.84 15.71
C GLY A 84 -11.15 24.88 14.90
N THR A 85 -9.81 24.80 14.91
CA THR A 85 -8.92 25.65 14.10
C THR A 85 -8.24 24.82 13.01
N ASN A 86 -7.85 23.60 13.35
CA ASN A 86 -7.15 22.68 12.48
C ASN A 86 -8.03 21.49 12.12
N ALA A 87 -7.88 21.00 10.89
CA ALA A 87 -8.60 19.83 10.41
C ALA A 87 -8.15 18.56 11.13
N GLY A 88 -9.12 17.72 11.53
CA GLY A 88 -8.85 16.35 11.98
C GLY A 88 -8.73 15.38 10.83
N PHE A 89 -8.34 14.11 11.14
CA PHE A 89 -8.15 13.09 10.11
C PHE A 89 -9.42 12.84 9.29
N LEU A 90 -10.60 12.90 9.86
CA LEU A 90 -11.86 12.69 9.12
C LEU A 90 -12.08 13.76 8.05
N GLN A 91 -11.84 15.04 8.39
CA GLN A 91 -11.94 16.11 7.43
C GLN A 91 -10.87 16.00 6.33
N ILE A 92 -9.65 15.62 6.69
CA ILE A 92 -8.57 15.40 5.71
C ILE A 92 -8.92 14.25 4.75
N ILE A 93 -9.57 13.19 5.22
CA ILE A 93 -10.05 12.09 4.38
C ILE A 93 -11.14 12.59 3.41
N ASP A 94 -12.08 13.40 3.90
CA ASP A 94 -13.18 13.92 3.08
C ASP A 94 -12.68 14.87 1.98
N GLU A 95 -11.81 15.81 2.33
CA GLU A 95 -11.32 16.83 1.41
C GLU A 95 -10.17 16.33 0.49
N PHE A 96 -9.29 15.45 1.00
CA PHE A 96 -8.03 15.06 0.36
C PHE A 96 -7.84 13.55 0.23
N GLY A 97 -8.91 12.77 0.32
CA GLY A 97 -8.85 11.30 0.37
C GLY A 97 -8.16 10.63 -0.81
N SER A 98 -8.08 11.30 -1.98
CA SER A 98 -7.34 10.82 -3.15
C SER A 98 -5.83 11.12 -3.12
N THR A 99 -5.34 11.86 -2.13
CA THR A 99 -3.92 12.19 -1.97
C THR A 99 -3.19 11.17 -1.09
N PRO A 100 -1.85 11.10 -1.16
CA PRO A 100 -1.08 10.29 -0.22
C PRO A 100 -1.33 10.64 1.25
N SER A 101 -1.47 11.94 1.58
CA SER A 101 -1.80 12.38 2.93
C SER A 101 -3.19 11.94 3.37
N GLY A 102 -4.18 11.97 2.47
CA GLY A 102 -5.51 11.42 2.75
C GLY A 102 -5.49 9.92 3.00
N ASN A 103 -4.64 9.18 2.29
CA ASN A 103 -4.45 7.75 2.56
C ASN A 103 -3.82 7.51 3.95
N ILE A 104 -2.79 8.28 4.31
CA ILE A 104 -2.19 8.22 5.66
C ILE A 104 -3.19 8.68 6.74
N ALA A 105 -4.06 9.63 6.45
CA ALA A 105 -5.12 10.04 7.37
C ALA A 105 -6.10 8.90 7.68
N ARG A 106 -6.39 8.00 6.72
CA ARG A 106 -7.19 6.77 6.99
C ARG A 106 -6.52 5.87 8.01
N LEU A 107 -5.21 5.64 7.87
CA LEU A 107 -4.46 4.87 8.86
C LEU A 107 -4.58 5.48 10.26
N TYR A 108 -4.28 6.78 10.39
CA TYR A 108 -4.33 7.44 11.69
C TYR A 108 -5.75 7.54 12.26
N ALA A 109 -6.78 7.74 11.43
CA ALA A 109 -8.17 7.67 11.87
C ALA A 109 -8.51 6.28 12.43
N GLY A 110 -8.12 5.22 11.72
CA GLY A 110 -8.25 3.85 12.21
C GLY A 110 -7.54 3.64 13.55
N LEU A 111 -6.31 4.14 13.68
CA LEU A 111 -5.55 4.04 14.94
C LEU A 111 -6.17 4.86 16.07
N CYS A 112 -6.75 6.05 15.81
CA CYS A 112 -7.52 6.81 16.80
C CYS A 112 -8.70 5.98 17.33
N TYR A 113 -9.42 5.32 16.43
CA TYR A 113 -10.54 4.44 16.81
C TYR A 113 -10.07 3.21 17.59
N VAL A 114 -8.91 2.64 17.26
CA VAL A 114 -8.29 1.56 18.08
C VAL A 114 -8.01 2.06 19.49
N GLN A 115 -7.40 3.24 19.65
CA GLN A 115 -7.06 3.81 20.95
C GLN A 115 -8.30 4.19 21.78
N THR A 116 -9.43 4.42 21.15
CA THR A 116 -10.71 4.72 21.80
C THR A 116 -11.65 3.50 21.86
N GLU A 117 -11.12 2.31 21.56
CA GLU A 117 -11.83 1.01 21.62
C GLU A 117 -13.08 0.92 20.71
N LYS A 118 -13.15 1.76 19.67
CA LYS A 118 -14.22 1.76 18.65
C LYS A 118 -13.80 0.88 17.46
N PHE A 119 -13.72 -0.43 17.70
CA PHE A 119 -13.09 -1.37 16.76
C PHE A 119 -13.83 -1.52 15.42
N GLU A 120 -15.14 -1.38 15.39
CA GLU A 120 -15.93 -1.40 14.14
C GLU A 120 -15.56 -0.21 13.23
N ASP A 121 -15.44 0.98 13.81
CA ASP A 121 -15.00 2.18 13.07
C ASP A 121 -13.54 2.05 12.66
N ALA A 122 -12.68 1.51 13.53
CA ALA A 122 -11.27 1.25 13.21
C ALA A 122 -11.13 0.35 11.97
N VAL A 123 -11.89 -0.74 11.91
CA VAL A 123 -11.90 -1.67 10.76
C VAL A 123 -12.22 -0.93 9.48
N LYS A 124 -13.27 -0.09 9.46
CA LYS A 124 -13.69 0.67 8.28
C LYS A 124 -12.54 1.50 7.69
N TYR A 125 -11.83 2.25 8.52
CA TYR A 125 -10.75 3.12 8.03
C TYR A 125 -9.47 2.36 7.71
N LEU A 126 -9.17 1.28 8.44
CA LEU A 126 -8.00 0.44 8.17
C LEU A 126 -8.20 -0.44 6.92
N GLU A 127 -9.43 -0.87 6.59
CA GLU A 127 -9.74 -1.55 5.33
C GLU A 127 -9.58 -0.61 4.13
N ASP A 128 -9.96 0.68 4.28
CA ASP A 128 -9.86 1.70 3.24
C ASP A 128 -8.44 2.27 3.07
N PHE A 129 -7.48 1.85 3.90
CA PHE A 129 -6.09 2.25 3.78
C PHE A 129 -5.39 1.46 2.66
N ASP A 130 -4.88 2.17 1.66
CA ASP A 130 -4.09 1.60 0.57
C ASP A 130 -2.65 1.35 1.03
N ALA A 131 -2.31 0.07 1.20
CA ALA A 131 -0.97 -0.33 1.60
C ALA A 131 0.04 -0.06 0.47
N CYS A 132 1.06 0.73 0.78
CA CYS A 132 2.17 1.06 -0.12
C CYS A 132 3.28 0.00 -0.06
N ASP A 133 4.24 0.10 -0.98
CA ASP A 133 5.43 -0.75 -0.96
C ASP A 133 6.46 -0.25 0.06
N ASP A 134 6.09 -0.32 1.34
CA ASP A 134 6.93 -0.01 2.49
C ASP A 134 7.01 -1.21 3.45
N GLN A 135 8.10 -1.32 4.19
CA GLN A 135 8.40 -2.47 5.04
C GLN A 135 7.79 -2.37 6.45
N MET A 136 7.30 -1.20 6.88
CA MET A 136 6.90 -0.97 8.26
C MET A 136 5.45 -0.51 8.41
N VAL A 137 5.11 0.64 7.83
CA VAL A 137 3.83 1.32 8.07
C VAL A 137 2.65 0.50 7.55
N SER A 138 2.72 0.07 6.30
CA SER A 138 1.65 -0.74 5.68
C SER A 138 1.47 -2.09 6.38
N ASN A 139 2.57 -2.72 6.78
CA ASN A 139 2.50 -4.01 7.47
C ASN A 139 1.93 -3.86 8.89
N ALA A 140 2.29 -2.78 9.60
CA ALA A 140 1.71 -2.44 10.90
C ALA A 140 0.21 -2.10 10.79
N ALA A 141 -0.20 -1.39 9.73
CA ALA A 141 -1.62 -1.09 9.45
C ALA A 141 -2.44 -2.36 9.23
N ILE A 142 -1.93 -3.29 8.41
CA ILE A 142 -2.59 -4.59 8.17
C ILE A 142 -2.67 -5.40 9.47
N ALA A 143 -1.62 -5.36 10.30
CA ALA A 143 -1.64 -6.05 11.59
C ALA A 143 -2.62 -5.40 12.57
N ALA A 144 -2.71 -4.06 12.61
CA ALA A 144 -3.71 -3.34 13.41
C ALA A 144 -5.15 -3.74 13.00
N LEU A 145 -5.43 -3.85 11.71
CA LEU A 145 -6.70 -4.37 11.19
C LEU A 145 -6.96 -5.80 11.68
N GLY A 146 -5.96 -6.68 11.61
CA GLY A 146 -6.06 -8.04 12.13
C GLY A 146 -6.40 -8.07 13.63
N ASN A 147 -5.77 -7.22 14.41
CA ASN A 147 -6.05 -7.10 15.84
C ASN A 147 -7.46 -6.55 16.11
N CYS A 148 -7.96 -5.59 15.31
CA CYS A 148 -9.35 -5.13 15.40
C CYS A 148 -10.35 -6.27 15.15
N TYR A 149 -10.10 -7.11 14.14
CA TYR A 149 -10.95 -8.30 13.91
C TYR A 149 -10.93 -9.25 15.10
N ALA A 150 -9.79 -9.44 15.78
CA ALA A 150 -9.72 -10.25 16.97
C ALA A 150 -10.56 -9.67 18.11
N GLN A 151 -10.51 -8.35 18.34
CA GLN A 151 -11.32 -7.66 19.33
C GLN A 151 -12.83 -7.80 19.06
N LEU A 152 -13.21 -7.87 17.79
CA LEU A 152 -14.59 -8.08 17.34
C LEU A 152 -15.01 -9.57 17.33
N GLY A 153 -14.14 -10.47 17.79
CA GLY A 153 -14.41 -11.92 17.78
C GLY A 153 -14.36 -12.57 16.40
N GLN A 154 -13.92 -11.85 15.36
CA GLN A 154 -13.77 -12.36 13.99
C GLN A 154 -12.42 -13.07 13.83
N ASN A 155 -12.19 -14.10 14.63
CA ASN A 155 -10.87 -14.69 14.84
C ASN A 155 -10.24 -15.30 13.58
N GLU A 156 -11.02 -15.90 12.67
CA GLU A 156 -10.50 -16.44 11.40
C GLU A 156 -9.99 -15.32 10.49
N LYS A 157 -10.72 -14.20 10.41
CA LYS A 157 -10.30 -13.00 9.69
C LYS A 157 -9.03 -12.39 10.32
N ALA A 158 -9.01 -12.32 11.66
CA ALA A 158 -7.88 -11.80 12.42
C ALA A 158 -6.60 -12.59 12.09
N ALA A 159 -6.62 -13.92 12.24
CA ALA A 159 -5.48 -14.78 11.98
C ALA A 159 -5.01 -14.67 10.52
N SER A 160 -5.92 -14.71 9.55
CA SER A 160 -5.56 -14.59 8.13
C SER A 160 -4.98 -13.24 7.78
N THR A 161 -5.48 -12.15 8.39
CA THR A 161 -4.97 -10.78 8.18
C THR A 161 -3.59 -10.61 8.80
N LEU A 162 -3.36 -11.14 9.99
CA LEU A 162 -2.03 -11.14 10.63
C LEU A 162 -1.01 -11.98 9.85
N LEU A 163 -1.41 -13.13 9.29
CA LEU A 163 -0.55 -13.90 8.39
C LEU A 163 -0.18 -13.12 7.11
N LYS A 164 -1.13 -12.34 6.55
CA LYS A 164 -0.85 -11.46 5.42
C LYS A 164 0.19 -10.39 5.81
N ALA A 165 0.03 -9.76 6.97
CA ALA A 165 0.99 -8.79 7.49
C ALA A 165 2.39 -9.43 7.70
N ALA A 166 2.44 -10.63 8.31
CA ALA A 166 3.67 -11.36 8.57
C ALA A 166 4.46 -11.67 7.30
N LYS A 167 3.76 -12.22 6.29
CA LYS A 167 4.38 -12.57 5.00
C LYS A 167 4.85 -11.35 4.22
N ARG A 168 4.11 -10.23 4.32
CA ARG A 168 4.45 -9.00 3.62
C ARG A 168 5.64 -8.28 4.27
N ALA A 169 5.74 -8.30 5.59
CA ALA A 169 6.82 -7.65 6.33
C ALA A 169 8.20 -8.24 6.02
N ASP A 170 8.27 -9.56 5.79
CA ASP A 170 9.47 -10.32 5.40
C ASP A 170 10.74 -9.87 6.15
N GLY A 171 10.66 -9.76 7.48
CA GLY A 171 11.77 -9.23 8.29
C GLY A 171 11.77 -9.73 9.73
N ASN A 172 12.97 -9.74 10.33
CA ASN A 172 13.19 -10.27 11.69
C ASN A 172 12.49 -9.50 12.83
N THR A 173 11.95 -8.32 12.54
CA THR A 173 11.31 -7.47 13.57
C THR A 173 9.79 -7.66 13.60
N LEU A 174 9.12 -7.54 12.48
CA LEU A 174 7.65 -7.54 12.43
C LEU A 174 7.07 -8.91 12.11
N SER A 175 7.65 -9.64 11.15
CA SER A 175 7.10 -10.94 10.74
C SER A 175 6.94 -11.92 11.89
N PRO A 176 7.96 -12.17 12.75
CA PRO A 176 7.80 -13.11 13.85
C PRO A 176 6.78 -12.65 14.89
N LEU A 177 6.60 -11.34 15.09
CA LEU A 177 5.55 -10.80 15.96
C LEU A 177 4.16 -11.15 15.42
N PHE A 178 3.93 -10.91 14.13
CA PHE A 178 2.62 -11.17 13.51
C PHE A 178 2.33 -12.66 13.38
N TYR A 179 3.35 -13.50 13.11
CA TYR A 179 3.20 -14.97 13.17
C TYR A 179 2.84 -15.43 14.57
N LEU A 180 3.45 -14.87 15.62
CA LEU A 180 3.12 -15.21 17.00
C LEU A 180 1.65 -14.88 17.31
N GLN A 181 1.20 -13.67 16.97
CA GLN A 181 -0.19 -13.26 17.17
C GLN A 181 -1.18 -14.17 16.41
N ALA A 182 -0.91 -14.47 15.14
CA ALA A 182 -1.74 -15.38 14.36
C ALA A 182 -1.79 -16.80 14.98
N GLY A 183 -0.63 -17.30 15.41
CA GLY A 183 -0.53 -18.61 16.08
C GLY A 183 -1.34 -18.67 17.37
N GLN A 184 -1.30 -17.62 18.19
CA GLN A 184 -2.08 -17.52 19.42
C GLN A 184 -3.60 -17.51 19.15
N ILE A 185 -4.04 -16.84 18.08
CA ILE A 185 -5.46 -16.85 17.68
C ILE A 185 -5.87 -18.25 17.20
N TYR A 186 -5.05 -18.92 16.39
CA TYR A 186 -5.34 -20.31 15.98
C TYR A 186 -5.36 -21.27 17.15
N GLU A 187 -4.49 -21.09 18.12
CA GLU A 187 -4.50 -21.87 19.36
C GLU A 187 -5.79 -21.65 20.14
N ALA A 188 -6.26 -20.41 20.30
CA ALA A 188 -7.52 -20.07 20.95
C ALA A 188 -8.74 -20.66 20.23
N LEU A 189 -8.67 -20.78 18.90
CA LEU A 189 -9.69 -21.47 18.07
C LEU A 189 -9.60 -23.01 18.13
N GLY A 190 -8.63 -23.58 18.85
CA GLY A 190 -8.36 -25.01 18.88
C GLY A 190 -7.72 -25.57 17.61
N ASN A 191 -7.33 -24.70 16.67
CA ASN A 191 -6.64 -25.10 15.44
C ASN A 191 -5.14 -25.25 15.69
N LYS A 192 -4.79 -26.31 16.44
CA LYS A 192 -3.41 -26.60 16.83
C LYS A 192 -2.46 -26.75 15.66
N ALA A 193 -2.92 -27.28 14.52
CA ALA A 193 -2.09 -27.50 13.34
C ALA A 193 -1.63 -26.18 12.71
N GLU A 194 -2.50 -25.19 12.56
CA GLU A 194 -2.11 -23.88 12.03
C GLU A 194 -1.32 -23.07 13.05
N ALA A 195 -1.63 -23.17 14.34
CA ALA A 195 -0.84 -22.59 15.40
C ALA A 195 0.61 -23.10 15.37
N LEU A 196 0.79 -24.43 15.28
CA LEU A 196 2.11 -25.09 15.20
C LEU A 196 2.90 -24.57 13.98
N LYS A 197 2.28 -24.47 12.81
CA LYS A 197 2.94 -23.93 11.61
C LYS A 197 3.48 -22.51 11.85
N CYS A 198 2.67 -21.62 12.44
CA CYS A 198 3.10 -20.25 12.75
C CYS A 198 4.32 -20.24 13.67
N TYR A 199 4.32 -21.06 14.70
CA TYR A 199 5.41 -21.14 15.68
C TYR A 199 6.67 -21.77 15.09
N GLU A 200 6.53 -22.80 14.23
CA GLU A 200 7.66 -23.41 13.54
C GLU A 200 8.32 -22.46 12.53
N ILE A 201 7.55 -21.62 11.85
CA ILE A 201 8.09 -20.55 10.99
C ILE A 201 8.96 -19.61 11.82
N ILE A 202 8.52 -19.15 13.00
CA ILE A 202 9.32 -18.29 13.87
C ILE A 202 10.61 -19.00 14.28
N LYS A 203 10.50 -20.27 14.66
CA LYS A 203 11.65 -21.09 15.10
C LYS A 203 12.72 -21.24 14.03
N ASN A 204 12.30 -21.49 12.79
CA ASN A 204 13.20 -21.93 11.71
C ASN A 204 13.67 -20.76 10.84
N GLU A 205 12.78 -19.78 10.57
CA GLU A 205 13.08 -18.70 9.63
C GLU A 205 13.53 -17.41 10.31
N TYR A 206 13.17 -17.21 11.60
CA TYR A 206 13.52 -16.00 12.35
C TYR A 206 14.34 -16.28 13.62
N PRO A 207 15.52 -16.94 13.51
CA PRO A 207 16.29 -17.36 14.68
C PRO A 207 16.84 -16.22 15.52
N GLN A 208 16.93 -15.01 14.97
CA GLN A 208 17.42 -13.80 15.67
C GLN A 208 16.30 -12.94 16.24
N SER A 209 15.02 -13.31 16.09
CA SER A 209 13.90 -12.56 16.62
C SER A 209 13.77 -12.72 18.15
N ILE A 210 13.20 -11.73 18.79
CA ILE A 210 12.88 -11.80 20.24
C ILE A 210 11.91 -12.95 20.52
N GLN A 211 10.94 -13.15 19.63
CA GLN A 211 9.94 -14.21 19.74
C GLN A 211 10.54 -15.61 19.73
N ARG A 212 11.71 -15.77 19.10
CA ARG A 212 12.42 -17.06 19.08
C ARG A 212 12.81 -17.58 20.44
N GLN A 213 13.03 -16.70 21.41
CA GLN A 213 13.52 -17.10 22.76
C GLN A 213 12.51 -18.00 23.49
N ASP A 214 11.22 -17.73 23.35
CA ASP A 214 10.18 -18.46 24.07
C ASP A 214 9.35 -19.39 23.16
N ILE A 215 9.63 -19.44 21.86
CA ILE A 215 8.77 -20.13 20.88
C ILE A 215 8.61 -21.63 21.16
N ASP A 216 9.61 -22.28 21.75
CA ASP A 216 9.53 -23.71 22.07
C ASP A 216 8.43 -24.00 23.09
N LYS A 217 8.12 -23.08 24.00
CA LYS A 217 7.00 -23.20 24.95
C LYS A 217 5.64 -23.21 24.22
N TYR A 218 5.50 -22.37 23.19
CA TYR A 218 4.29 -22.31 22.39
C TYR A 218 4.12 -23.56 21.53
N ILE A 219 5.20 -24.07 20.94
CA ILE A 219 5.21 -25.33 20.17
C ILE A 219 4.78 -26.51 21.03
N GLU A 220 5.33 -26.66 22.24
CA GLU A 220 4.98 -27.76 23.12
C GLU A 220 3.49 -27.73 23.59
N ARG A 221 2.91 -26.56 23.69
CA ARG A 221 1.51 -26.38 24.11
C ARG A 221 0.49 -26.86 23.06
N VAL A 222 0.87 -26.85 21.80
CA VAL A 222 -0.05 -27.21 20.68
C VAL A 222 0.23 -28.57 20.07
N LYS A 223 1.27 -29.27 20.50
CA LYS A 223 1.49 -30.67 20.19
C LYS A 223 0.55 -31.56 21.02
#